data_0262f2f2c868925c641d1da62869ac33
#
_entry.id   0262f2f2c868925c641d1da62869ac33
#
_cell.length_a   1.000
_cell.length_b   1.000
_cell.length_c   1.000
_cell.angle_alpha   90.00
_cell.angle_beta   90.00
_cell.angle_gamma   90.00
#
_symmetry.space_group_name_H-M   'P 1'
#
loop_
_entity.id
_entity.type
_entity.pdbx_description
1 polymer ?
#
loop_
_entity_poly.entity_id
_entity_poly.type
_entity_poly.pdbx_seq_one_letter_code
_entity_poly.pdbx_strand_id
1 'polypeptide(L)'
;MQPSSGNTSLRRRLGGWFRKIRYVGREGISLARMLDVAKRSQEAGDDAGMASALESADVIAASISRTDRSFAAGWKAAVEYRLALFALPAAARLAMRARELQLPDAIPVTENLAAITAETTGWRDAIAAAAISLRQGPGNSRAPHGSLLVLVPSRAFGLDLPNEPTLQGGLRFIFGEILTACWDHAIPVEIRGRLATHGTPQMEADRRYVSHHSRGDDDRGLHIKATDRPSCFSFDTRGYSGWSKFASTPLEELGGDDPSEAVIDEFFAREQERIISGNISKYRQSAAADLTDLPAEYVFVGLQMPGDAVQQLARISMLDMLAEVAAACNPRGIPVIVKRHPKCTSGRVRRALARGVAAGQYQLSTASVHSLIAGSCAVCVVNSSVGAEALLHEKPVYLFGAAEYQHVCFRMGAAGDFAKLFRPGQLPVPSAVLRRFLYRLRHEYAVDVTDQAAASAFIRRRVLEHVSAGQSFDAP
;
A
#
# COMPACT_ATOMS: atom_id res chain seq x y z
N MET A 1 -2.93 -34.47 35.22
CA MET A 1 -3.35 -33.99 33.89
C MET A 1 -3.81 -32.55 34.02
N GLN A 2 -2.98 -31.61 33.65
CA GLN A 2 -3.33 -30.18 33.65
C GLN A 2 -3.85 -29.81 32.27
N PRO A 3 -4.89 -28.95 32.13
CA PRO A 3 -5.39 -28.53 30.82
C PRO A 3 -4.49 -27.44 30.22
N SER A 4 -4.21 -27.60 28.95
CA SER A 4 -3.32 -26.80 28.10
C SER A 4 -3.68 -25.29 28.05
N SER A 5 -2.64 -24.47 28.19
CA SER A 5 -2.64 -22.99 28.23
C SER A 5 -2.90 -22.26 26.88
N GLY A 6 -3.49 -22.96 25.88
CA GLY A 6 -3.71 -22.41 24.54
C GLY A 6 -4.88 -21.43 24.40
N ASN A 7 -5.80 -21.38 25.33
CA ASN A 7 -7.11 -20.71 25.15
C ASN A 7 -7.16 -19.26 25.65
N THR A 8 -6.16 -18.77 26.36
CA THR A 8 -6.13 -17.43 26.94
C THR A 8 -5.61 -16.34 26.01
N SER A 9 -4.73 -16.70 25.05
CA SER A 9 -4.19 -15.72 24.09
C SER A 9 -5.22 -15.34 23.00
N LEU A 10 -6.07 -16.29 22.61
CA LEU A 10 -7.12 -16.07 21.61
C LEU A 10 -8.21 -15.12 22.16
N ARG A 11 -8.60 -15.27 23.43
CA ARG A 11 -9.59 -14.40 24.09
C ARG A 11 -9.10 -12.96 24.27
N ARG A 12 -7.81 -12.73 24.51
CA ARG A 12 -7.22 -11.36 24.62
C ARG A 12 -7.14 -10.65 23.27
N ARG A 13 -6.82 -11.35 22.19
CA ARG A 13 -6.77 -10.76 20.83
C ARG A 13 -8.20 -10.46 20.31
N LEU A 14 -9.17 -11.32 20.59
CA LEU A 14 -10.57 -11.11 20.27
C LEU A 14 -11.21 -9.97 21.08
N GLY A 15 -10.83 -9.76 22.33
CA GLY A 15 -11.38 -8.70 23.18
C GLY A 15 -11.10 -7.27 22.71
N GLY A 16 -10.00 -7.02 21.96
CA GLY A 16 -9.72 -5.74 21.31
C GLY A 16 -10.59 -5.49 20.07
N TRP A 17 -10.93 -6.57 19.39
CA TRP A 17 -11.76 -6.56 18.18
C TRP A 17 -13.24 -6.38 18.53
N PHE A 18 -13.74 -7.07 19.58
CA PHE A 18 -15.11 -6.95 20.09
C PHE A 18 -15.46 -5.55 20.61
N ARG A 19 -14.49 -4.75 21.06
CA ARG A 19 -14.76 -3.35 21.47
C ARG A 19 -14.99 -2.39 20.30
N LYS A 20 -14.56 -2.73 19.07
CA LYS A 20 -14.86 -1.98 17.85
C LYS A 20 -16.23 -2.32 17.25
N ILE A 21 -16.81 -3.48 17.61
CA ILE A 21 -18.00 -4.08 16.98
C ILE A 21 -19.23 -3.97 17.91
N ARG A 22 -19.36 -2.93 18.71
CA ARG A 22 -20.54 -2.75 19.60
C ARG A 22 -21.90 -2.62 18.88
N TYR A 23 -21.93 -2.69 17.53
CA TYR A 23 -23.15 -2.51 16.73
C TYR A 23 -23.28 -3.48 15.54
N VAL A 24 -22.54 -4.58 15.52
CA VAL A 24 -22.67 -5.60 14.46
C VAL A 24 -23.56 -6.71 15.01
N GLY A 25 -24.68 -7.03 14.37
CA GLY A 25 -25.56 -8.14 14.73
C GLY A 25 -24.81 -9.49 14.70
N ARG A 26 -25.43 -10.53 15.26
CA ARG A 26 -24.78 -11.86 15.39
C ARG A 26 -24.33 -12.41 14.03
N GLU A 27 -25.14 -12.23 12.99
CA GLU A 27 -24.88 -12.71 11.62
C GLU A 27 -23.74 -11.96 10.96
N GLY A 28 -23.65 -10.64 11.12
CA GLY A 28 -22.54 -9.85 10.59
C GLY A 28 -21.21 -10.17 11.26
N ILE A 29 -21.19 -10.49 12.56
CA ILE A 29 -20.00 -11.00 13.24
C ILE A 29 -19.60 -12.36 12.68
N SER A 30 -20.57 -13.22 12.39
CA SER A 30 -20.33 -14.54 11.83
C SER A 30 -19.81 -14.46 10.40
N LEU A 31 -20.33 -13.57 9.56
CA LEU A 31 -19.84 -13.34 8.20
C LEU A 31 -18.38 -12.85 8.21
N ALA A 32 -18.09 -11.80 8.95
CA ALA A 32 -16.73 -11.26 9.06
C ALA A 32 -15.73 -12.30 9.60
N ARG A 33 -16.20 -13.17 10.52
CA ARG A 33 -15.37 -14.26 11.05
C ARG A 33 -15.08 -15.32 9.99
N MET A 34 -16.06 -15.69 9.17
CA MET A 34 -15.83 -16.67 8.09
C MET A 34 -14.91 -16.14 7.02
N LEU A 35 -15.03 -14.86 6.64
CA LEU A 35 -14.12 -14.22 5.71
C LEU A 35 -12.68 -14.15 6.27
N ASP A 36 -12.50 -13.93 7.58
CA ASP A 36 -11.20 -13.95 8.23
C ASP A 36 -10.61 -15.37 8.35
N VAL A 37 -11.46 -16.39 8.51
CA VAL A 37 -11.04 -17.81 8.45
C VAL A 37 -10.59 -18.15 7.02
N ALA A 38 -11.38 -17.81 6.00
CA ALA A 38 -11.02 -18.08 4.61
C ALA A 38 -9.67 -17.47 4.22
N LYS A 39 -9.42 -16.23 4.65
CA LYS A 39 -8.15 -15.56 4.44
C LYS A 39 -6.98 -16.29 5.10
N ARG A 40 -7.12 -16.70 6.38
CA ARG A 40 -6.06 -17.44 7.08
C ARG A 40 -5.81 -18.82 6.50
N SER A 41 -6.87 -19.52 6.08
CA SER A 41 -6.71 -20.81 5.40
C SER A 41 -5.95 -20.66 4.09
N GLN A 42 -6.23 -19.63 3.30
CA GLN A 42 -5.47 -19.33 2.09
C GLN A 42 -4.00 -19.00 2.41
N GLU A 43 -3.74 -18.18 3.43
CA GLU A 43 -2.38 -17.86 3.88
C GLU A 43 -1.60 -19.09 4.36
N ALA A 44 -2.30 -20.11 4.84
CA ALA A 44 -1.72 -21.39 5.28
C ALA A 44 -1.65 -22.45 4.17
N GLY A 45 -2.12 -22.13 2.95
CA GLY A 45 -2.20 -23.13 1.86
C GLY A 45 -3.31 -24.17 2.05
N ASP A 46 -4.27 -23.93 2.95
CA ASP A 46 -5.41 -24.81 3.22
C ASP A 46 -6.60 -24.43 2.32
N ASP A 47 -6.57 -24.90 1.08
CA ASP A 47 -7.63 -24.62 0.10
C ASP A 47 -9.00 -25.20 0.51
N ALA A 48 -9.02 -26.34 1.19
CA ALA A 48 -10.25 -26.97 1.65
C ALA A 48 -10.90 -26.16 2.80
N GLY A 49 -10.11 -25.70 3.75
CA GLY A 49 -10.54 -24.82 4.83
C GLY A 49 -11.01 -23.46 4.31
N MET A 50 -10.34 -22.90 3.30
CA MET A 50 -10.77 -21.69 2.63
C MET A 50 -12.13 -21.87 1.96
N ALA A 51 -12.32 -22.93 1.17
CA ALA A 51 -13.58 -23.22 0.49
C ALA A 51 -14.73 -23.38 1.48
N SER A 52 -14.54 -24.17 2.54
CA SER A 52 -15.53 -24.40 3.59
C SER A 52 -15.92 -23.12 4.33
N ALA A 53 -14.96 -22.25 4.63
CA ALA A 53 -15.23 -20.98 5.28
C ALA A 53 -16.02 -20.02 4.37
N LEU A 54 -15.74 -20.01 3.08
CA LEU A 54 -16.46 -19.20 2.09
C LEU A 54 -17.90 -19.73 1.86
N GLU A 55 -18.09 -21.05 1.84
CA GLU A 55 -19.42 -21.67 1.78
C GLU A 55 -20.27 -21.29 3.01
N SER A 56 -19.68 -21.35 4.20
CA SER A 56 -20.30 -20.89 5.44
C SER A 56 -20.66 -19.40 5.40
N ALA A 57 -19.82 -18.57 4.82
CA ALA A 57 -20.08 -17.15 4.61
C ALA A 57 -21.28 -16.91 3.67
N ASP A 58 -21.43 -17.71 2.60
CA ASP A 58 -22.56 -17.63 1.68
C ASP A 58 -23.87 -18.02 2.35
N VAL A 59 -23.88 -19.10 3.17
CA VAL A 59 -25.05 -19.51 3.94
C VAL A 59 -25.48 -18.43 4.94
N ILE A 60 -24.53 -17.83 5.65
CA ILE A 60 -24.79 -16.72 6.56
C ILE A 60 -25.37 -15.52 5.79
N ALA A 61 -24.76 -15.14 4.66
CA ALA A 61 -25.23 -14.04 3.84
C ALA A 61 -26.66 -14.25 3.31
N ALA A 62 -27.03 -15.49 2.95
CA ALA A 62 -28.37 -15.85 2.49
C ALA A 62 -29.42 -15.77 3.62
N SER A 63 -29.03 -16.02 4.86
CA SER A 63 -29.94 -16.02 6.02
C SER A 63 -30.21 -14.62 6.63
N ILE A 64 -29.45 -13.60 6.23
CA ILE A 64 -29.55 -12.25 6.81
C ILE A 64 -30.85 -11.56 6.44
N SER A 65 -31.53 -10.99 7.42
CA SER A 65 -32.77 -10.24 7.25
C SER A 65 -32.53 -8.75 6.99
N ARG A 66 -33.55 -8.08 6.41
CA ARG A 66 -33.53 -6.64 6.08
C ARG A 66 -33.26 -5.72 7.29
N THR A 67 -33.50 -6.20 8.51
CA THR A 67 -33.32 -5.43 9.75
C THR A 67 -31.90 -5.47 10.30
N ASP A 68 -31.03 -6.30 9.74
CA ASP A 68 -29.66 -6.44 10.21
C ASP A 68 -28.73 -5.40 9.58
N ARG A 69 -28.63 -4.23 10.26
CA ARG A 69 -27.76 -3.13 9.84
C ARG A 69 -26.27 -3.49 9.81
N SER A 70 -25.89 -4.58 10.44
CA SER A 70 -24.49 -4.99 10.57
C SER A 70 -23.94 -5.65 9.31
N PHE A 71 -24.79 -6.20 8.47
CA PHE A 71 -24.42 -6.77 7.18
C PHE A 71 -23.90 -5.73 6.18
N ALA A 72 -24.36 -4.49 6.26
CA ALA A 72 -23.94 -3.41 5.39
C ALA A 72 -22.43 -3.18 5.37
N ALA A 73 -21.70 -3.58 6.41
CA ALA A 73 -20.24 -3.44 6.48
C ALA A 73 -19.45 -4.63 5.93
N GLY A 74 -20.06 -5.80 5.76
CA GLY A 74 -19.37 -7.04 5.39
C GLY A 74 -19.64 -7.55 3.97
N TRP A 75 -20.77 -7.22 3.37
CA TRP A 75 -21.18 -7.79 2.09
C TRP A 75 -20.28 -7.38 0.91
N LYS A 76 -19.79 -6.12 0.89
CA LYS A 76 -18.86 -5.67 -0.14
C LYS A 76 -17.56 -6.49 -0.11
N ALA A 77 -16.99 -6.68 1.06
CA ALA A 77 -15.80 -7.52 1.22
C ALA A 77 -16.04 -8.96 0.79
N ALA A 78 -17.23 -9.51 1.07
CA ALA A 78 -17.59 -10.85 0.61
C ALA A 78 -17.66 -10.94 -0.92
N VAL A 79 -18.24 -9.94 -1.59
CA VAL A 79 -18.25 -9.86 -3.06
C VAL A 79 -16.82 -9.74 -3.60
N GLU A 80 -16.01 -8.83 -3.08
CA GLU A 80 -14.60 -8.65 -3.46
C GLU A 80 -13.79 -9.95 -3.34
N TYR A 81 -13.99 -10.70 -2.25
CA TYR A 81 -13.32 -11.99 -2.05
C TYR A 81 -13.74 -13.03 -3.10
N ARG A 82 -15.03 -13.09 -3.46
CA ARG A 82 -15.50 -14.00 -4.51
C ARG A 82 -14.98 -13.61 -5.88
N LEU A 83 -14.88 -12.32 -6.20
CA LEU A 83 -14.27 -11.85 -7.43
C LEU A 83 -12.77 -12.21 -7.49
N ALA A 84 -12.03 -12.00 -6.40
CA ALA A 84 -10.62 -12.35 -6.31
C ALA A 84 -10.36 -13.85 -6.53
N LEU A 85 -11.31 -14.70 -6.18
CA LEU A 85 -11.26 -16.15 -6.43
C LEU A 85 -11.88 -16.57 -7.75
N PHE A 86 -12.24 -15.61 -8.61
CA PHE A 86 -12.94 -15.84 -9.88
C PHE A 86 -14.28 -16.60 -9.73
N ALA A 87 -14.89 -16.55 -8.54
CA ALA A 87 -16.18 -17.15 -8.26
C ALA A 87 -17.34 -16.20 -8.62
N LEU A 88 -17.41 -15.80 -9.92
CA LEU A 88 -18.32 -14.77 -10.43
C LEU A 88 -19.80 -15.01 -10.11
N PRO A 89 -20.35 -16.25 -10.23
CA PRO A 89 -21.74 -16.50 -9.88
C PRO A 89 -22.05 -16.27 -8.40
N ALA A 90 -21.08 -16.58 -7.49
CA ALA A 90 -21.24 -16.35 -6.07
C ALA A 90 -21.18 -14.87 -5.74
N ALA A 91 -20.26 -14.12 -6.36
CA ALA A 91 -20.17 -12.66 -6.24
C ALA A 91 -21.49 -11.99 -6.67
N ALA A 92 -22.05 -12.39 -7.82
CA ALA A 92 -23.32 -11.86 -8.32
C ALA A 92 -24.49 -12.15 -7.37
N ARG A 93 -24.59 -13.35 -6.81
CA ARG A 93 -25.65 -13.69 -5.83
C ARG A 93 -25.56 -12.81 -4.59
N LEU A 94 -24.36 -12.58 -4.06
CA LEU A 94 -24.15 -11.70 -2.88
C LEU A 94 -24.55 -10.25 -3.17
N ALA A 95 -24.15 -9.71 -4.32
CA ALA A 95 -24.51 -8.35 -4.73
C ALA A 95 -26.03 -8.19 -4.96
N MET A 96 -26.69 -9.16 -5.61
CA MET A 96 -28.13 -9.17 -5.78
C MET A 96 -28.86 -9.26 -4.43
N ARG A 97 -28.37 -10.07 -3.50
CA ARG A 97 -28.93 -10.14 -2.16
C ARG A 97 -28.82 -8.81 -1.41
N ALA A 98 -27.71 -8.11 -1.53
CA ALA A 98 -27.55 -6.77 -0.95
C ALA A 98 -28.56 -5.77 -1.56
N ARG A 99 -28.82 -5.86 -2.89
CA ARG A 99 -29.82 -5.04 -3.59
C ARG A 99 -31.25 -5.35 -3.10
N GLU A 100 -31.63 -6.62 -2.95
CA GLU A 100 -32.93 -7.02 -2.41
C GLU A 100 -33.15 -6.47 -0.99
N LEU A 101 -32.12 -6.45 -0.18
CA LEU A 101 -32.13 -5.90 1.17
C LEU A 101 -32.08 -4.36 1.20
N GLN A 102 -31.99 -3.71 0.05
CA GLN A 102 -31.89 -2.25 -0.10
C GLN A 102 -30.74 -1.65 0.74
N LEU A 103 -29.60 -2.33 0.75
CA LEU A 103 -28.42 -1.85 1.47
C LEU A 103 -27.83 -0.61 0.78
N PRO A 104 -27.18 0.29 1.52
CA PRO A 104 -26.48 1.43 0.95
C PRO A 104 -25.47 0.96 -0.13
N ASP A 105 -25.39 1.70 -1.22
CA ASP A 105 -24.52 1.44 -2.38
C ASP A 105 -24.80 0.14 -3.16
N ALA A 106 -25.84 -0.62 -2.84
CA ALA A 106 -26.10 -1.92 -3.48
C ALA A 106 -26.48 -1.78 -4.96
N ILE A 107 -27.19 -0.70 -5.35
CA ILE A 107 -27.55 -0.46 -6.75
C ILE A 107 -26.31 -0.13 -7.60
N PRO A 108 -25.52 0.93 -7.27
CA PRO A 108 -24.35 1.26 -8.08
C PRO A 108 -23.27 0.15 -8.03
N VAL A 109 -23.16 -0.61 -6.94
CA VAL A 109 -22.27 -1.78 -6.88
C VAL A 109 -22.73 -2.88 -7.82
N THR A 110 -24.04 -3.16 -7.89
CA THR A 110 -24.57 -4.19 -8.80
C THR A 110 -24.35 -3.79 -10.26
N GLU A 111 -24.50 -2.53 -10.60
CA GLU A 111 -24.24 -1.97 -11.93
C GLU A 111 -22.73 -2.06 -12.28
N ASN A 112 -21.88 -1.66 -11.37
CA ASN A 112 -20.42 -1.73 -11.57
C ASN A 112 -19.92 -3.19 -11.59
N LEU A 113 -20.57 -4.10 -10.87
CA LEU A 113 -20.23 -5.52 -10.86
C LEU A 113 -20.33 -6.15 -12.26
N ALA A 114 -21.28 -5.73 -13.08
CA ALA A 114 -21.42 -6.23 -14.45
C ALA A 114 -20.18 -5.89 -15.29
N ALA A 115 -19.68 -4.66 -15.19
CA ALA A 115 -18.46 -4.22 -15.87
C ALA A 115 -17.22 -4.97 -15.34
N ILE A 116 -17.07 -5.07 -14.02
CA ILE A 116 -15.96 -5.80 -13.38
C ILE A 116 -15.99 -7.28 -13.77
N THR A 117 -17.17 -7.88 -13.83
CA THR A 117 -17.33 -9.28 -14.24
C THR A 117 -16.94 -9.48 -15.71
N ALA A 118 -17.34 -8.57 -16.60
CA ALA A 118 -16.97 -8.63 -18.01
C ALA A 118 -15.45 -8.49 -18.20
N GLU A 119 -14.82 -7.53 -17.53
CA GLU A 119 -13.37 -7.34 -17.53
C GLU A 119 -12.63 -8.58 -17.01
N THR A 120 -13.05 -9.11 -15.85
CA THR A 120 -12.46 -10.31 -15.24
C THR A 120 -12.61 -11.54 -16.14
N THR A 121 -13.76 -11.68 -16.83
CA THR A 121 -14.00 -12.75 -17.78
C THR A 121 -13.08 -12.58 -18.99
N GLY A 122 -12.93 -11.38 -19.53
CA GLY A 122 -12.01 -11.09 -20.64
C GLY A 122 -10.56 -11.46 -20.30
N TRP A 123 -10.08 -11.13 -19.11
CA TRP A 123 -8.75 -11.56 -18.66
C TRP A 123 -8.63 -13.08 -18.59
N ARG A 124 -9.61 -13.76 -18.00
CA ARG A 124 -9.63 -15.21 -17.88
C ARG A 124 -9.64 -15.91 -19.23
N ASP A 125 -10.44 -15.41 -20.15
CA ASP A 125 -10.56 -16.00 -21.49
C ASP A 125 -9.29 -15.77 -22.31
N ALA A 126 -8.69 -14.59 -22.23
CA ALA A 126 -7.40 -14.28 -22.83
C ALA A 126 -6.30 -15.24 -22.34
N ILE A 127 -6.24 -15.48 -21.03
CA ILE A 127 -5.25 -16.40 -20.44
C ILE A 127 -5.53 -17.85 -20.80
N ALA A 128 -6.81 -18.27 -20.82
CA ALA A 128 -7.17 -19.61 -21.23
C ALA A 128 -6.76 -19.86 -22.69
N ALA A 129 -6.96 -18.89 -23.58
CA ALA A 129 -6.55 -18.97 -24.97
C ALA A 129 -5.02 -19.02 -25.11
N ALA A 130 -4.26 -18.22 -24.34
CA ALA A 130 -2.78 -18.30 -24.31
C ALA A 130 -2.30 -19.67 -23.80
N ALA A 131 -2.89 -20.17 -22.74
CA ALA A 131 -2.56 -21.48 -22.20
C ALA A 131 -2.83 -22.62 -23.20
N ILE A 132 -3.90 -22.52 -23.98
CA ILE A 132 -4.22 -23.47 -25.06
C ILE A 132 -3.18 -23.35 -26.18
N SER A 133 -2.84 -22.14 -26.61
CA SER A 133 -1.83 -21.90 -27.64
C SER A 133 -0.45 -22.44 -27.25
N LEU A 134 -0.06 -22.29 -26.01
CA LEU A 134 1.20 -22.82 -25.47
C LEU A 134 1.20 -24.35 -25.33
N ARG A 135 0.03 -24.99 -25.13
CA ARG A 135 -0.11 -26.45 -25.08
C ARG A 135 -0.10 -27.12 -26.43
N GLN A 136 -0.44 -26.40 -27.51
CA GLN A 136 -0.47 -26.92 -28.88
C GLN A 136 0.88 -26.84 -29.58
N GLY A 137 1.92 -26.24 -28.93
CA GLY A 137 3.29 -26.34 -29.40
C GLY A 137 3.84 -27.77 -29.27
N PRO A 138 4.75 -28.21 -30.14
CA PRO A 138 5.18 -29.61 -30.21
C PRO A 138 5.84 -30.05 -28.89
N GLY A 139 5.13 -30.83 -28.12
CA GLY A 139 5.74 -31.79 -27.20
C GLY A 139 5.84 -31.47 -25.72
N ASN A 140 4.86 -30.89 -25.02
CA ASN A 140 4.89 -31.06 -23.56
C ASN A 140 3.51 -30.91 -22.87
N SER A 141 3.15 -31.97 -22.13
CA SER A 141 1.94 -32.09 -21.32
C SER A 141 2.13 -31.66 -19.85
N ARG A 142 3.19 -30.95 -19.50
CA ARG A 142 3.39 -30.29 -18.19
C ARG A 142 3.26 -28.78 -18.33
N ALA A 143 2.64 -28.11 -17.35
CA ALA A 143 2.77 -26.66 -17.25
C ALA A 143 4.26 -26.31 -17.33
N PRO A 144 4.68 -25.42 -18.23
CA PRO A 144 6.10 -25.18 -18.45
C PRO A 144 6.75 -24.79 -17.12
N HIS A 145 7.87 -25.43 -16.77
CA HIS A 145 8.77 -24.87 -15.75
C HIS A 145 9.04 -23.42 -16.14
N GLY A 146 8.74 -22.47 -15.26
CA GLY A 146 8.92 -21.04 -15.53
C GLY A 146 7.65 -20.22 -15.73
N SER A 147 6.43 -20.76 -15.47
CA SER A 147 5.23 -19.93 -15.51
C SER A 147 5.25 -18.86 -14.41
N LEU A 148 4.96 -17.60 -14.80
CA LEU A 148 4.78 -16.51 -13.86
C LEU A 148 3.47 -16.71 -13.08
N LEU A 149 3.53 -16.66 -11.75
CA LEU A 149 2.32 -16.67 -10.93
C LEU A 149 1.87 -15.24 -10.64
N VAL A 150 0.67 -14.87 -11.06
CA VAL A 150 0.07 -13.56 -10.82
C VAL A 150 -0.95 -13.67 -9.69
N LEU A 151 -0.61 -13.11 -8.53
CA LEU A 151 -1.46 -13.08 -7.34
C LEU A 151 -2.31 -11.82 -7.34
N VAL A 152 -3.49 -11.90 -7.94
CA VAL A 152 -4.40 -10.76 -8.06
C VAL A 152 -5.02 -10.43 -6.71
N PRO A 153 -4.81 -9.23 -6.15
CA PRO A 153 -5.35 -8.87 -4.85
C PRO A 153 -6.86 -8.66 -4.89
N SER A 154 -7.57 -9.03 -3.82
CA SER A 154 -9.01 -8.77 -3.69
C SER A 154 -9.38 -7.29 -3.90
N ARG A 155 -8.47 -6.38 -3.54
CA ARG A 155 -8.66 -4.93 -3.74
C ARG A 155 -8.69 -4.49 -5.20
N ALA A 156 -8.14 -5.25 -6.14
CA ALA A 156 -8.28 -4.95 -7.57
C ALA A 156 -9.74 -5.04 -8.03
N PHE A 157 -10.54 -5.82 -7.33
CA PHE A 157 -11.97 -5.98 -7.57
C PHE A 157 -12.83 -5.08 -6.66
N GLY A 158 -12.24 -4.04 -6.07
CA GLY A 158 -12.95 -3.09 -5.23
C GLY A 158 -14.14 -2.47 -5.95
N LEU A 159 -15.28 -2.46 -5.24
CA LEU A 159 -16.57 -2.02 -5.76
C LEU A 159 -16.75 -0.52 -5.57
N ASP A 160 -15.77 0.26 -6.00
CA ASP A 160 -15.81 1.71 -5.84
C ASP A 160 -16.84 2.37 -6.74
N LEU A 161 -17.46 3.39 -6.21
CA LEU A 161 -18.33 4.27 -6.97
C LEU A 161 -17.50 5.11 -7.95
N PRO A 162 -18.03 5.45 -9.14
CA PRO A 162 -17.25 5.82 -10.33
C PRO A 162 -16.59 7.22 -10.32
N ASN A 163 -16.43 7.92 -9.20
CA ASN A 163 -16.01 9.31 -9.19
C ASN A 163 -14.70 9.68 -8.48
N GLU A 164 -13.88 8.69 -8.08
CA GLU A 164 -12.54 9.01 -7.55
C GLU A 164 -11.49 8.11 -8.23
N PRO A 165 -10.32 8.64 -8.62
CA PRO A 165 -9.18 7.81 -9.00
C PRO A 165 -8.76 7.02 -7.76
N THR A 166 -9.22 5.79 -7.68
CA THR A 166 -9.11 4.98 -6.49
C THR A 166 -7.91 4.06 -6.58
N LEU A 167 -7.39 3.68 -5.42
CA LEU A 167 -6.40 2.60 -5.30
C LEU A 167 -6.82 1.35 -6.08
N GLN A 168 -8.12 1.05 -6.12
CA GLN A 168 -8.71 -0.11 -6.77
C GLN A 168 -8.64 0.00 -8.30
N GLY A 169 -9.00 1.15 -8.86
CA GLY A 169 -8.88 1.41 -10.31
C GLY A 169 -7.44 1.29 -10.79
N GLY A 170 -6.49 1.85 -10.02
CA GLY A 170 -5.07 1.73 -10.30
C GLY A 170 -4.59 0.26 -10.26
N LEU A 171 -5.05 -0.52 -9.30
CA LEU A 171 -4.70 -1.95 -9.23
C LEU A 171 -5.30 -2.74 -10.38
N ARG A 172 -6.55 -2.48 -10.80
CA ARG A 172 -7.14 -3.13 -12.00
C ARG A 172 -6.32 -2.85 -13.24
N PHE A 173 -5.98 -1.58 -13.47
CA PHE A 173 -5.14 -1.18 -14.59
C PHE A 173 -3.79 -1.91 -14.57
N ILE A 174 -3.08 -1.90 -13.44
CA ILE A 174 -1.77 -2.53 -13.29
C ILE A 174 -1.84 -4.03 -13.57
N PHE A 175 -2.77 -4.75 -12.94
CA PHE A 175 -2.89 -6.19 -13.15
C PHE A 175 -3.36 -6.54 -14.55
N GLY A 176 -4.20 -5.69 -15.17
CA GLY A 176 -4.55 -5.78 -16.59
C GLY A 176 -3.32 -5.69 -17.49
N GLU A 177 -2.49 -4.65 -17.29
CA GLU A 177 -1.26 -4.46 -18.08
C GLU A 177 -0.23 -5.58 -17.87
N ILE A 178 -0.10 -6.11 -16.65
CA ILE A 178 0.76 -7.28 -16.38
C ILE A 178 0.31 -8.47 -17.20
N LEU A 179 -0.97 -8.76 -17.23
CA LEU A 179 -1.54 -9.90 -17.97
C LEU A 179 -1.43 -9.67 -19.48
N THR A 180 -1.66 -8.45 -19.95
CA THR A 180 -1.47 -8.08 -21.35
C THR A 180 -0.01 -8.21 -21.77
N ALA A 181 0.95 -7.76 -20.95
CA ALA A 181 2.36 -7.96 -21.21
C ALA A 181 2.74 -9.44 -21.31
N CYS A 182 2.22 -10.27 -20.41
CA CYS A 182 2.45 -11.72 -20.47
C CYS A 182 1.84 -12.34 -21.74
N TRP A 183 0.67 -11.90 -22.13
CA TRP A 183 0.02 -12.33 -23.37
C TRP A 183 0.84 -11.96 -24.60
N ASP A 184 1.19 -10.69 -24.76
CA ASP A 184 1.91 -10.17 -25.93
C ASP A 184 3.26 -10.83 -26.14
N HIS A 185 3.89 -11.29 -25.06
CA HIS A 185 5.22 -11.93 -25.07
C HIS A 185 5.18 -13.45 -24.86
N ALA A 186 4.00 -14.07 -24.97
CA ALA A 186 3.81 -15.51 -24.80
C ALA A 186 4.38 -16.08 -23.49
N ILE A 187 4.37 -15.28 -22.40
CA ILE A 187 4.82 -15.71 -21.08
C ILE A 187 3.73 -16.58 -20.46
N PRO A 188 4.03 -17.84 -20.09
CA PRO A 188 3.08 -18.70 -19.41
C PRO A 188 2.67 -18.11 -18.06
N VAL A 189 1.38 -18.03 -17.79
CA VAL A 189 0.84 -17.41 -16.57
C VAL A 189 -0.10 -18.36 -15.86
N GLU A 190 0.02 -18.40 -14.52
CA GLU A 190 -1.01 -18.88 -13.62
C GLU A 190 -1.58 -17.73 -12.82
N ILE A 191 -2.90 -17.62 -12.73
CA ILE A 191 -3.57 -16.59 -11.96
C ILE A 191 -4.20 -17.19 -10.73
N ARG A 192 -3.87 -16.61 -9.57
CA ARG A 192 -4.55 -16.91 -8.30
C ARG A 192 -5.07 -15.62 -7.66
N GLY A 193 -6.27 -15.68 -7.11
CA GLY A 193 -6.77 -14.62 -6.24
C GLY A 193 -6.01 -14.61 -4.91
N ARG A 194 -5.68 -13.42 -4.39
CA ARG A 194 -5.05 -13.27 -3.08
C ARG A 194 -5.94 -12.49 -2.13
N LEU A 195 -6.37 -13.15 -1.05
CA LEU A 195 -7.18 -12.54 0.01
C LEU A 195 -6.30 -11.85 1.07
N ALA A 196 -5.07 -12.32 1.24
CA ALA A 196 -4.10 -11.71 2.16
C ALA A 196 -3.76 -10.28 1.75
N THR A 197 -3.69 -9.38 2.74
CA THR A 197 -3.40 -7.97 2.49
C THR A 197 -1.97 -7.56 2.85
N HIS A 198 -1.18 -8.47 3.43
CA HIS A 198 0.21 -8.23 3.87
C HIS A 198 1.01 -9.53 3.90
N GLY A 199 2.32 -9.38 4.10
CA GLY A 199 3.21 -10.50 4.35
C GLY A 199 3.84 -11.10 3.11
N THR A 200 4.67 -12.12 3.32
CA THR A 200 5.32 -12.87 2.25
C THR A 200 4.36 -13.95 1.75
N PRO A 201 4.08 -14.00 0.44
CA PRO A 201 3.32 -15.10 -0.12
C PRO A 201 4.07 -16.42 0.10
N GLN A 202 3.37 -17.46 0.53
CA GLN A 202 3.94 -18.81 0.55
C GLN A 202 3.94 -19.35 -0.87
N MET A 203 5.12 -19.71 -1.35
CA MET A 203 5.38 -20.07 -2.75
C MET A 203 6.27 -21.30 -2.85
N GLU A 204 6.12 -22.02 -3.96
CA GLU A 204 7.07 -23.05 -4.39
C GLU A 204 8.49 -22.45 -4.55
N ALA A 205 9.53 -23.21 -4.22
CA ALA A 205 10.87 -22.66 -4.00
C ALA A 205 11.52 -21.95 -5.21
N ASP A 206 11.12 -22.29 -6.41
CA ASP A 206 11.72 -21.87 -7.70
C ASP A 206 10.77 -21.01 -8.56
N ARG A 207 9.59 -20.65 -8.05
CA ARG A 207 8.56 -19.96 -8.82
C ARG A 207 8.66 -18.45 -8.72
N ARG A 208 8.65 -17.77 -9.87
CA ARG A 208 8.50 -16.30 -9.93
C ARG A 208 7.05 -15.90 -9.80
N TYR A 209 6.80 -14.77 -9.14
CA TYR A 209 5.45 -14.29 -8.90
C TYR A 209 5.36 -12.75 -8.89
N VAL A 210 4.15 -12.27 -9.15
CA VAL A 210 3.75 -10.87 -8.97
C VAL A 210 2.71 -10.79 -7.86
N SER A 211 2.85 -9.86 -6.93
CA SER A 211 1.94 -9.70 -5.80
C SER A 211 1.82 -8.27 -5.33
N HIS A 212 0.64 -7.88 -4.85
CA HIS A 212 0.40 -6.58 -4.24
C HIS A 212 0.59 -6.61 -2.72
N HIS A 213 1.19 -5.55 -2.17
CA HIS A 213 1.36 -5.31 -0.74
C HIS A 213 2.02 -6.50 -0.02
N SER A 214 3.05 -7.00 -0.61
CA SER A 214 3.82 -8.14 -0.16
C SER A 214 5.31 -7.81 -0.12
N ARG A 215 6.08 -8.69 0.48
CA ARG A 215 7.54 -8.65 0.52
C ARG A 215 8.10 -10.07 0.41
N GLY A 216 9.34 -10.19 -0.02
CA GLY A 216 10.09 -11.45 -0.09
C GLY A 216 11.51 -11.24 0.39
N ASP A 217 12.20 -12.34 0.65
CA ASP A 217 13.61 -12.32 1.08
C ASP A 217 14.57 -12.55 -0.12
N ASP A 218 13.98 -12.78 -1.30
CA ASP A 218 14.71 -13.01 -2.56
C ASP A 218 14.07 -12.23 -3.73
N ASP A 219 14.74 -12.23 -4.89
CA ASP A 219 14.32 -11.50 -6.08
C ASP A 219 13.28 -12.27 -6.94
N ARG A 220 12.61 -13.31 -6.42
CA ARG A 220 11.59 -14.08 -7.14
C ARG A 220 10.23 -13.38 -7.20
N GLY A 221 9.98 -12.46 -6.29
CA GLY A 221 8.77 -11.66 -6.26
C GLY A 221 8.90 -10.35 -7.06
N LEU A 222 7.82 -9.91 -7.71
CA LEU A 222 7.63 -8.53 -8.09
C LEU A 222 6.51 -7.96 -7.22
N HIS A 223 6.89 -7.11 -6.28
CA HIS A 223 6.01 -6.59 -5.25
C HIS A 223 5.51 -5.20 -5.64
N ILE A 224 4.20 -5.04 -5.62
CA ILE A 224 3.53 -3.79 -6.02
C ILE A 224 2.92 -3.14 -4.79
N LYS A 225 3.08 -1.82 -4.65
CA LYS A 225 2.51 -1.08 -3.52
C LYS A 225 2.24 0.37 -3.86
N ALA A 226 1.06 0.87 -3.47
CA ALA A 226 0.79 2.31 -3.54
C ALA A 226 1.75 3.09 -2.62
N THR A 227 2.38 4.13 -3.17
CA THR A 227 3.41 4.95 -2.52
C THR A 227 2.82 6.16 -1.79
N ASP A 228 3.32 7.34 -2.07
CA ASP A 228 2.92 8.63 -1.48
C ASP A 228 1.61 9.19 -2.05
N ARG A 229 1.13 8.67 -3.18
CA ARG A 229 -0.11 9.07 -3.86
C ARG A 229 -0.99 7.87 -4.17
N PRO A 230 -2.33 8.04 -4.26
CA PRO A 230 -3.24 6.94 -4.58
C PRO A 230 -3.01 6.32 -5.97
N SER A 231 -2.55 7.14 -6.94
CA SER A 231 -2.28 6.73 -8.32
C SER A 231 -0.85 6.24 -8.56
N CYS A 232 0.04 6.35 -7.58
CA CYS A 232 1.45 6.02 -7.75
C CYS A 232 1.80 4.69 -7.07
N PHE A 233 2.43 3.78 -7.83
CA PHE A 233 2.72 2.42 -7.37
C PHE A 233 4.19 2.07 -7.58
N SER A 234 4.81 1.48 -6.56
CA SER A 234 6.15 0.90 -6.64
C SER A 234 6.13 -0.50 -7.22
N PHE A 235 7.23 -0.86 -7.88
CA PHE A 235 7.52 -2.19 -8.39
C PHE A 235 8.93 -2.58 -7.97
N ASP A 236 9.04 -3.55 -7.07
CA ASP A 236 10.34 -3.94 -6.49
C ASP A 236 10.40 -5.44 -6.24
N THR A 237 11.58 -6.03 -6.39
CA THR A 237 11.74 -7.48 -6.28
C THR A 237 11.79 -7.99 -4.84
N ARG A 238 11.98 -7.12 -3.85
CA ARG A 238 12.05 -7.53 -2.43
C ARG A 238 10.90 -7.01 -1.59
N GLY A 239 10.29 -5.90 -1.99
CA GLY A 239 9.17 -5.39 -1.21
C GLY A 239 8.82 -3.95 -1.50
N TYR A 240 8.56 -3.19 -0.47
CA TYR A 240 8.16 -1.80 -0.55
C TYR A 240 8.69 -1.02 0.66
N SER A 241 8.73 0.31 0.55
CA SER A 241 9.30 1.17 1.60
C SER A 241 10.73 0.73 1.93
N GLY A 242 11.12 0.69 3.19
CA GLY A 242 12.46 0.27 3.61
C GLY A 242 12.79 -1.21 3.40
N TRP A 243 11.82 -2.04 3.01
CA TRP A 243 12.08 -3.44 2.61
C TRP A 243 12.43 -3.58 1.12
N SER A 244 12.30 -2.53 0.33
CA SER A 244 12.58 -2.60 -1.10
C SER A 244 14.07 -2.80 -1.37
N LYS A 245 14.38 -3.45 -2.49
CA LYS A 245 15.73 -3.51 -3.04
C LYS A 245 16.24 -2.10 -3.33
N PHE A 246 15.37 -1.24 -3.87
CA PHE A 246 15.67 0.17 -4.11
C PHE A 246 16.17 0.89 -2.84
N ALA A 247 15.53 0.67 -1.68
CA ALA A 247 15.96 1.25 -0.41
C ALA A 247 17.31 0.72 0.10
N SER A 248 17.67 -0.52 -0.25
CA SER A 248 18.91 -1.17 0.20
C SER A 248 20.09 -1.02 -0.77
N THR A 249 19.82 -0.68 -2.03
CA THR A 249 20.85 -0.43 -3.04
C THR A 249 21.56 0.89 -2.74
N PRO A 250 22.92 0.97 -2.70
CA PRO A 250 23.64 2.22 -2.51
C PRO A 250 23.23 3.29 -3.54
N LEU A 251 23.26 4.57 -3.13
CA LEU A 251 22.79 5.67 -3.99
C LEU A 251 23.58 5.75 -5.31
N GLU A 252 24.85 5.47 -5.25
CA GLU A 252 25.79 5.44 -6.39
C GLU A 252 25.54 4.27 -7.35
N GLU A 253 24.89 3.21 -6.89
CA GLU A 253 24.50 2.05 -7.70
C GLU A 253 23.06 2.15 -8.22
N LEU A 254 22.27 3.11 -7.72
CA LEU A 254 20.96 3.41 -8.26
C LEU A 254 21.11 4.12 -9.60
N GLY A 255 20.49 3.56 -10.64
CA GLY A 255 20.35 4.17 -11.94
C GLY A 255 21.30 3.64 -12.99
N GLY A 256 20.91 3.90 -14.23
CA GLY A 256 21.64 3.65 -15.47
C GLY A 256 22.00 4.97 -16.15
N ASP A 257 21.66 5.10 -17.42
CA ASP A 257 21.85 6.33 -18.19
C ASP A 257 20.88 7.42 -17.69
N ASP A 258 21.38 8.28 -16.79
CA ASP A 258 20.60 9.44 -16.34
C ASP A 258 20.39 10.41 -17.51
N PRO A 259 19.21 11.01 -17.60
CA PRO A 259 19.00 12.11 -18.53
C PRO A 259 19.83 13.33 -18.12
N SER A 260 19.93 14.32 -19.02
CA SER A 260 20.61 15.58 -18.72
C SER A 260 19.99 16.28 -17.49
N GLU A 261 20.78 17.11 -16.81
CA GLU A 261 20.28 17.88 -15.65
C GLU A 261 19.07 18.76 -16.02
N ALA A 262 19.03 19.29 -17.24
CA ALA A 262 17.89 20.07 -17.72
C ALA A 262 16.58 19.25 -17.72
N VAL A 263 16.62 17.99 -18.13
CA VAL A 263 15.45 17.08 -18.10
C VAL A 263 15.03 16.77 -16.66
N ILE A 264 16.01 16.58 -15.78
CA ILE A 264 15.74 16.36 -14.35
C ILE A 264 15.09 17.58 -13.70
N ASP A 265 15.61 18.78 -13.99
CA ASP A 265 15.06 20.03 -13.44
C ASP A 265 13.66 20.33 -13.99
N GLU A 266 13.39 20.07 -15.27
CA GLU A 266 12.06 20.20 -15.87
C GLU A 266 11.08 19.21 -15.22
N PHE A 267 11.48 17.95 -15.04
CA PHE A 267 10.68 16.95 -14.33
C PHE A 267 10.35 17.43 -12.90
N PHE A 268 11.37 17.90 -12.17
CA PHE A 268 11.21 18.34 -10.79
C PHE A 268 10.25 19.53 -10.66
N ALA A 269 10.41 20.55 -11.50
CA ALA A 269 9.54 21.72 -11.55
C ALA A 269 8.09 21.34 -11.87
N ARG A 270 7.86 20.43 -12.82
CA ARG A 270 6.55 19.92 -13.20
C ARG A 270 5.91 19.12 -12.05
N GLU A 271 6.68 18.31 -11.33
CA GLU A 271 6.19 17.58 -10.15
C GLU A 271 5.83 18.55 -9.00
N GLN A 272 6.64 19.59 -8.76
CA GLN A 272 6.32 20.62 -7.77
C GLN A 272 5.01 21.32 -8.11
N GLU A 273 4.84 21.80 -9.34
CA GLU A 273 3.61 22.46 -9.79
C GLU A 273 2.41 21.54 -9.65
N ARG A 274 2.50 20.32 -10.12
CA ARG A 274 1.39 19.36 -10.07
C ARG A 274 1.00 18.98 -8.64
N ILE A 275 1.97 18.68 -7.80
CA ILE A 275 1.74 18.07 -6.49
C ILE A 275 1.58 19.11 -5.39
N ILE A 276 2.46 20.11 -5.35
CA ILE A 276 2.44 21.12 -4.29
C ILE A 276 1.32 22.12 -4.56
N SER A 277 1.29 22.73 -5.76
CA SER A 277 0.27 23.71 -6.11
C SER A 277 -1.12 23.07 -6.22
N GLY A 278 -1.19 21.80 -6.69
CA GLY A 278 -2.39 20.98 -6.69
C GLY A 278 -2.84 20.47 -5.32
N ASN A 279 -2.05 20.67 -4.27
CA ASN A 279 -2.30 20.16 -2.90
C ASN A 279 -2.60 18.66 -2.86
N ILE A 280 -1.86 17.88 -3.68
CA ILE A 280 -2.08 16.44 -3.87
C ILE A 280 -1.24 15.66 -2.87
N SER A 281 -1.86 14.82 -2.06
CA SER A 281 -1.24 13.90 -1.10
C SER A 281 -2.01 12.58 -1.08
N LYS A 282 -1.46 11.58 -0.41
CA LYS A 282 -2.07 10.24 -0.28
C LYS A 282 -3.50 10.27 0.29
N TYR A 283 -3.81 11.25 1.11
CA TYR A 283 -5.14 11.47 1.67
C TYR A 283 -5.62 12.86 1.31
N ARG A 284 -6.93 13.00 1.14
CA ARG A 284 -7.54 14.30 0.90
C ARG A 284 -7.06 15.32 1.95
N GLN A 285 -6.54 16.44 1.47
CA GLN A 285 -6.07 17.52 2.31
C GLN A 285 -7.20 18.55 2.53
N SER A 286 -7.11 19.29 3.65
CA SER A 286 -7.85 20.54 3.80
C SER A 286 -7.41 21.54 2.72
N ALA A 287 -8.26 22.49 2.38
CA ALA A 287 -7.86 23.63 1.56
C ALA A 287 -6.58 24.26 2.16
N ALA A 288 -5.76 24.90 1.31
CA ALA A 288 -4.59 25.62 1.80
C ALA A 288 -5.05 26.54 2.94
N ALA A 289 -4.62 26.23 4.16
CA ALA A 289 -5.02 27.00 5.34
C ALA A 289 -4.25 28.32 5.34
N ASP A 290 -4.88 29.36 5.81
CA ASP A 290 -4.18 30.56 6.25
C ASP A 290 -3.26 30.11 7.42
N LEU A 291 -1.95 30.24 7.22
CA LEU A 291 -0.93 29.83 8.18
C LEU A 291 -0.54 30.95 9.14
N THR A 292 -1.34 32.04 9.19
CA THR A 292 -1.06 33.22 10.04
C THR A 292 -0.89 32.90 11.51
N ASP A 293 -1.50 31.80 11.98
CA ASP A 293 -1.40 31.31 13.36
C ASP A 293 -0.17 30.42 13.62
N LEU A 294 0.64 30.09 12.60
CA LEU A 294 1.83 29.29 12.76
C LEU A 294 3.09 30.17 12.91
N PRO A 295 4.07 29.71 13.67
CA PRO A 295 5.37 30.36 13.75
C PRO A 295 6.04 30.49 12.38
N ALA A 296 6.85 31.53 12.19
CA ALA A 296 7.57 31.76 10.93
C ALA A 296 8.57 30.65 10.59
N GLU A 297 9.10 29.98 11.61
CA GLU A 297 10.01 28.84 11.50
C GLU A 297 9.64 27.77 12.54
N TYR A 298 9.56 26.53 12.14
CA TYR A 298 9.21 25.38 13.02
C TYR A 298 9.71 24.07 12.44
N VAL A 299 9.78 23.03 13.29
CA VAL A 299 9.94 21.65 12.86
C VAL A 299 8.56 21.01 12.70
N PHE A 300 8.32 20.42 11.54
CA PHE A 300 7.08 19.67 11.27
C PHE A 300 7.25 18.19 11.58
N VAL A 301 6.35 17.62 12.37
CA VAL A 301 6.31 16.18 12.69
C VAL A 301 5.06 15.53 12.11
N GLY A 302 5.25 14.67 11.11
CA GLY A 302 4.18 13.87 10.49
C GLY A 302 4.01 12.52 11.18
N LEU A 303 2.91 12.31 11.91
CA LEU A 303 2.62 11.03 12.58
C LEU A 303 1.93 10.03 11.65
N GLN A 304 2.15 8.73 11.91
CA GLN A 304 1.62 7.61 11.13
C GLN A 304 0.55 6.81 11.89
N MET A 305 -0.02 5.81 11.19
CA MET A 305 -0.89 4.80 11.80
C MET A 305 -0.06 3.84 12.66
N PRO A 306 -0.35 3.68 13.97
CA PRO A 306 0.42 2.79 14.85
C PRO A 306 0.38 1.30 14.44
N GLY A 307 -0.63 0.90 13.68
CA GLY A 307 -0.82 -0.49 13.21
C GLY A 307 -0.42 -0.72 11.75
N ASP A 308 0.24 0.25 11.10
CA ASP A 308 0.74 0.07 9.74
C ASP A 308 1.93 -0.91 9.73
N ALA A 309 1.99 -1.77 8.72
CA ALA A 309 3.05 -2.77 8.59
C ALA A 309 4.45 -2.11 8.57
N VAL A 310 4.60 -0.95 7.93
CA VAL A 310 5.87 -0.23 7.86
C VAL A 310 6.40 0.25 9.21
N GLN A 311 5.58 0.23 10.28
CA GLN A 311 6.08 0.50 11.64
C GLN A 311 7.10 -0.55 12.12
N GLN A 312 7.15 -1.73 11.51
CA GLN A 312 8.22 -2.71 11.76
C GLN A 312 9.60 -2.23 11.31
N LEU A 313 9.66 -1.23 10.45
CA LEU A 313 10.89 -0.59 9.96
C LEU A 313 11.33 0.59 10.86
N ALA A 314 10.57 0.91 11.92
CA ALA A 314 10.93 1.97 12.86
C ALA A 314 12.18 1.57 13.65
N ARG A 315 13.20 2.44 13.66
CA ARG A 315 14.37 2.34 14.54
C ARG A 315 14.08 2.99 15.88
N ILE A 316 13.30 4.06 15.85
CA ILE A 316 12.80 4.79 17.02
C ILE A 316 11.28 4.86 16.87
N SER A 317 10.54 4.57 17.94
CA SER A 317 9.08 4.57 17.89
C SER A 317 8.54 5.98 17.62
N MET A 318 7.35 6.05 17.02
CA MET A 318 6.71 7.32 16.67
C MET A 318 6.54 8.30 17.87
N LEU A 319 6.26 7.77 19.05
CA LEU A 319 6.10 8.62 20.24
C LEU A 319 7.46 9.03 20.85
N ASP A 320 8.46 8.16 20.76
CA ASP A 320 9.83 8.48 21.20
C ASP A 320 10.48 9.48 20.24
N MET A 321 10.26 9.35 18.92
CA MET A 321 10.63 10.37 17.94
C MET A 321 10.06 11.73 18.30
N LEU A 322 8.76 11.81 18.61
CA LEU A 322 8.11 13.06 18.98
C LEU A 322 8.71 13.67 20.25
N ALA A 323 8.98 12.85 21.26
CA ALA A 323 9.60 13.29 22.50
C ALA A 323 11.04 13.79 22.27
N GLU A 324 11.84 13.09 21.47
CA GLU A 324 13.21 13.47 21.13
C GLU A 324 13.26 14.79 20.34
N VAL A 325 12.38 14.95 19.35
CA VAL A 325 12.29 16.19 18.56
C VAL A 325 11.91 17.38 19.45
N ALA A 326 10.90 17.21 20.32
CA ALA A 326 10.48 18.27 21.24
C ALA A 326 11.59 18.64 22.23
N ALA A 327 12.27 17.64 22.80
CA ALA A 327 13.37 17.86 23.73
C ALA A 327 14.57 18.59 23.09
N ALA A 328 14.83 18.36 21.81
CA ALA A 328 15.93 19.03 21.09
C ALA A 328 15.57 20.43 20.58
N CYS A 329 14.32 20.69 20.21
CA CYS A 329 13.87 21.94 19.62
C CYS A 329 13.48 23.00 20.67
N ASN A 330 12.75 22.62 21.73
CA ASN A 330 12.22 23.57 22.71
C ASN A 330 13.30 24.41 23.41
N PRO A 331 14.45 23.84 23.87
CA PRO A 331 15.52 24.66 24.47
C PRO A 331 16.16 25.64 23.48
N ARG A 332 15.98 25.42 22.17
CA ARG A 332 16.48 26.29 21.10
C ARG A 332 15.46 27.35 20.66
N GLY A 333 14.27 27.36 21.29
CA GLY A 333 13.18 28.25 20.91
C GLY A 333 12.54 27.90 19.55
N ILE A 334 12.77 26.69 19.03
CA ILE A 334 12.20 26.25 17.75
C ILE A 334 10.88 25.51 18.03
N PRO A 335 9.73 26.05 17.61
CA PRO A 335 8.44 25.41 17.80
C PRO A 335 8.35 24.07 17.05
N VAL A 336 7.58 23.13 17.60
CA VAL A 336 7.28 21.83 16.97
C VAL A 336 5.80 21.78 16.63
N ILE A 337 5.50 21.62 15.36
CA ILE A 337 4.13 21.46 14.84
C ILE A 337 3.88 20.00 14.49
N VAL A 338 2.82 19.42 15.02
CA VAL A 338 2.51 18.00 14.86
C VAL A 338 1.20 17.81 14.11
N LYS A 339 1.23 16.99 13.06
CA LYS A 339 0.01 16.54 12.38
C LYS A 339 -0.24 15.06 12.67
N ARG A 340 -1.41 14.78 13.25
CA ARG A 340 -1.87 13.41 13.48
C ARG A 340 -2.36 12.80 12.17
N HIS A 341 -2.08 11.53 11.95
CA HIS A 341 -2.60 10.81 10.79
C HIS A 341 -4.15 10.82 10.75
N PRO A 342 -4.79 11.16 9.62
CA PRO A 342 -6.24 11.34 9.55
C PRO A 342 -7.04 10.09 9.91
N LYS A 343 -6.52 8.90 9.62
CA LYS A 343 -7.15 7.62 9.95
C LYS A 343 -6.76 7.08 11.34
N CYS A 344 -5.97 7.82 12.16
CA CYS A 344 -5.55 7.32 13.47
C CYS A 344 -6.68 7.38 14.49
N THR A 345 -7.12 6.22 14.98
CA THR A 345 -8.15 6.08 16.03
C THR A 345 -7.56 5.68 17.38
N SER A 346 -6.23 5.61 17.52
CA SER A 346 -5.53 5.14 18.72
C SER A 346 -5.75 6.06 19.90
N GLY A 347 -6.37 5.55 20.97
CA GLY A 347 -6.53 6.26 22.23
C GLY A 347 -5.17 6.53 22.92
N ARG A 348 -4.17 5.65 22.75
CA ARG A 348 -2.82 5.86 23.27
C ARG A 348 -2.17 7.09 22.64
N VAL A 349 -2.21 7.20 21.30
CA VAL A 349 -1.67 8.34 20.57
C VAL A 349 -2.39 9.62 20.98
N ARG A 350 -3.73 9.61 21.00
CA ARG A 350 -4.51 10.79 21.42
C ARG A 350 -4.15 11.29 22.82
N ARG A 351 -4.03 10.38 23.80
CA ARG A 351 -3.63 10.75 25.16
C ARG A 351 -2.21 11.27 25.24
N ALA A 352 -1.26 10.68 24.51
CA ALA A 352 0.11 11.17 24.46
C ALA A 352 0.17 12.60 23.89
N LEU A 353 -0.55 12.84 22.78
CA LEU A 353 -0.62 14.16 22.15
C LEU A 353 -1.23 15.21 23.10
N ALA A 354 -2.32 14.88 23.78
CA ALA A 354 -2.97 15.80 24.72
C ALA A 354 -2.04 16.20 25.88
N ARG A 355 -1.26 15.25 26.40
CA ARG A 355 -0.26 15.54 27.47
C ARG A 355 0.86 16.47 26.99
N GLY A 356 1.41 16.22 25.81
CA GLY A 356 2.49 17.05 25.29
C GLY A 356 2.04 18.46 24.94
N VAL A 357 0.81 18.64 24.42
CA VAL A 357 0.21 19.97 24.21
C VAL A 357 0.01 20.68 25.55
N ALA A 358 -0.54 20.00 26.56
CA ALA A 358 -0.75 20.58 27.89
C ALA A 358 0.58 20.98 28.59
N ALA A 359 1.67 20.26 28.25
CA ALA A 359 3.02 20.56 28.73
C ALA A 359 3.77 21.61 27.86
N GLY A 360 3.14 22.19 26.85
CA GLY A 360 3.74 23.18 25.96
C GLY A 360 4.85 22.62 25.06
N GLN A 361 4.91 21.29 24.88
CA GLN A 361 5.99 20.66 24.13
C GLN A 361 5.86 20.85 22.62
N TYR A 362 4.64 20.95 22.12
CA TYR A 362 4.33 21.11 20.69
C TYR A 362 2.88 21.55 20.49
N GLN A 363 2.58 21.99 19.25
CA GLN A 363 1.24 22.37 18.82
C GLN A 363 0.70 21.34 17.80
N LEU A 364 -0.61 21.13 17.81
CA LEU A 364 -1.28 20.27 16.80
C LEU A 364 -1.84 21.14 15.68
N SER A 365 -1.68 20.66 14.44
CA SER A 365 -2.28 21.29 13.28
C SER A 365 -3.06 20.30 12.43
N THR A 366 -4.16 20.76 11.82
CA THR A 366 -4.97 20.06 10.81
C THR A 366 -4.79 20.64 9.42
N ALA A 367 -3.93 21.66 9.26
CA ALA A 367 -3.62 22.28 7.98
C ALA A 367 -3.13 21.27 6.94
N SER A 368 -3.14 21.65 5.67
CA SER A 368 -2.60 20.81 4.58
C SER A 368 -1.16 20.39 4.89
N VAL A 369 -0.81 19.15 4.50
CA VAL A 369 0.57 18.66 4.63
C VAL A 369 1.54 19.56 3.87
N HIS A 370 1.18 19.97 2.63
CA HIS A 370 2.04 20.83 1.83
C HIS A 370 2.23 22.21 2.46
N SER A 371 1.17 22.80 3.04
CA SER A 371 1.30 24.06 3.79
C SER A 371 2.23 23.93 5.00
N LEU A 372 2.10 22.83 5.77
CA LEU A 372 2.96 22.57 6.93
C LEU A 372 4.41 22.30 6.56
N ILE A 373 4.65 21.63 5.44
CA ILE A 373 6.01 21.40 4.92
C ILE A 373 6.62 22.72 4.46
N ALA A 374 5.89 23.52 3.71
CA ALA A 374 6.41 24.77 3.14
C ALA A 374 6.96 25.73 4.20
N GLY A 375 6.27 25.91 5.34
CA GLY A 375 6.69 26.78 6.44
C GLY A 375 7.70 26.14 7.39
N SER A 376 8.03 24.85 7.24
CA SER A 376 8.95 24.19 8.17
C SER A 376 10.42 24.36 7.77
N CYS A 377 11.32 24.39 8.78
CA CYS A 377 12.76 24.29 8.57
C CYS A 377 13.28 22.84 8.53
N ALA A 378 12.46 21.89 8.95
CA ALA A 378 12.75 20.45 8.88
C ALA A 378 11.47 19.64 9.03
N VAL A 379 11.47 18.43 8.48
CA VAL A 379 10.38 17.47 8.58
C VAL A 379 10.87 16.19 9.25
N CYS A 380 10.19 15.77 10.32
CA CYS A 380 10.49 14.55 11.06
C CYS A 380 9.39 13.50 10.87
N VAL A 381 9.78 12.31 10.44
CA VAL A 381 8.87 11.17 10.23
C VAL A 381 9.54 9.87 10.63
N VAL A 382 8.76 8.84 10.96
CA VAL A 382 9.35 7.49 11.11
C VAL A 382 9.70 6.94 9.73
N ASN A 383 8.72 6.74 8.87
CA ASN A 383 8.87 6.34 7.45
C ASN A 383 7.58 6.67 6.66
N SER A 384 6.95 7.78 6.99
CA SER A 384 5.74 8.26 6.34
C SER A 384 6.04 8.78 4.94
N SER A 385 5.10 8.60 4.01
CA SER A 385 5.12 9.25 2.68
C SER A 385 5.25 10.78 2.75
N VAL A 386 4.88 11.40 3.87
CA VAL A 386 5.11 12.83 4.13
C VAL A 386 6.60 13.21 3.98
N GLY A 387 7.53 12.28 4.26
CA GLY A 387 8.95 12.50 4.01
C GLY A 387 9.26 12.67 2.52
N ALA A 388 8.71 11.82 1.65
CA ALA A 388 8.87 11.98 0.20
C ALA A 388 8.23 13.27 -0.33
N GLU A 389 7.08 13.66 0.24
CA GLU A 389 6.44 14.94 -0.07
C GLU A 389 7.34 16.13 0.35
N ALA A 390 8.01 16.03 1.51
CA ALA A 390 8.93 17.08 2.01
C ALA A 390 10.18 17.23 1.12
N LEU A 391 10.69 16.13 0.58
CA LEU A 391 11.82 16.18 -0.36
C LEU A 391 11.45 16.94 -1.65
N LEU A 392 10.22 16.86 -2.10
CA LEU A 392 9.73 17.65 -3.24
C LEU A 392 9.68 19.16 -2.96
N HIS A 393 9.55 19.56 -1.69
CA HIS A 393 9.72 20.94 -1.22
C HIS A 393 11.19 21.33 -0.94
N GLU A 394 12.14 20.44 -1.24
CA GLU A 394 13.55 20.61 -0.87
C GLU A 394 13.77 20.89 0.62
N LYS A 395 12.94 20.27 1.48
CA LYS A 395 13.09 20.36 2.94
C LYS A 395 13.92 19.21 3.50
N PRO A 396 14.79 19.47 4.50
CA PRO A 396 15.53 18.40 5.17
C PRO A 396 14.57 17.46 5.90
N VAL A 397 14.74 16.17 5.64
CA VAL A 397 13.95 15.10 6.26
C VAL A 397 14.80 14.32 7.26
N TYR A 398 14.30 14.22 8.49
CA TYR A 398 14.85 13.40 9.56
C TYR A 398 14.03 12.12 9.69
N LEU A 399 14.65 11.00 9.35
CA LEU A 399 13.99 9.71 9.17
C LEU A 399 14.32 8.77 10.33
N PHE A 400 13.33 8.43 11.14
CA PHE A 400 13.46 7.60 12.34
C PHE A 400 13.19 6.10 12.10
N GLY A 401 13.07 5.70 10.85
CA GLY A 401 12.92 4.33 10.38
C GLY A 401 13.59 4.14 9.04
N ALA A 402 13.19 3.10 8.28
CA ALA A 402 13.66 2.89 6.92
C ALA A 402 12.53 3.16 5.91
N ALA A 403 12.87 3.81 4.79
CA ALA A 403 11.96 4.10 3.69
C ALA A 403 12.72 4.06 2.35
N GLU A 404 12.01 3.96 1.25
CA GLU A 404 12.56 3.97 -0.11
C GLU A 404 13.33 5.24 -0.44
N TYR A 405 13.01 6.35 0.21
CA TYR A 405 13.65 7.66 0.00
C TYR A 405 14.77 7.98 1.02
N GLN A 406 15.24 6.99 1.79
CA GLN A 406 16.20 7.20 2.89
C GLN A 406 17.59 7.71 2.47
N HIS A 407 17.97 7.56 1.19
CA HIS A 407 19.30 7.92 0.69
C HIS A 407 19.60 9.42 0.75
N VAL A 408 18.56 10.24 0.67
CA VAL A 408 18.63 11.70 0.67
C VAL A 408 18.05 12.31 1.95
N CYS A 409 18.07 11.56 3.05
CA CYS A 409 17.56 11.95 4.37
C CYS A 409 18.63 11.86 5.45
N PHE A 410 18.50 12.64 6.52
CA PHE A 410 19.20 12.37 7.77
C PHE A 410 18.58 11.14 8.43
N ARG A 411 19.35 10.06 8.59
CA ARG A 411 18.87 8.80 9.17
C ARG A 411 19.17 8.70 10.64
N MET A 412 18.13 8.60 11.48
CA MET A 412 18.24 8.41 12.92
C MET A 412 18.37 6.93 13.22
N GLY A 413 19.49 6.52 13.78
CA GLY A 413 19.79 5.13 14.14
C GLY A 413 19.51 4.83 15.61
N ALA A 414 19.73 5.79 16.49
CA ALA A 414 19.61 5.65 17.95
C ALA A 414 19.02 6.91 18.59
N ALA A 415 18.55 6.77 19.82
CA ALA A 415 18.09 7.90 20.62
C ALA A 415 19.20 8.95 20.80
N GLY A 416 18.85 10.22 20.66
CA GLY A 416 19.76 11.35 20.72
C GLY A 416 20.45 11.71 19.41
N ASP A 417 20.28 10.95 18.35
CA ASP A 417 20.86 11.27 17.03
C ASP A 417 20.27 12.55 16.45
N PHE A 418 18.99 12.81 16.66
CA PHE A 418 18.36 14.02 16.16
C PHE A 418 19.02 15.27 16.75
N ALA A 419 19.24 15.31 18.04
CA ALA A 419 19.87 16.47 18.70
C ALA A 419 21.30 16.76 18.17
N LYS A 420 22.05 15.72 17.79
CA LYS A 420 23.41 15.82 17.22
C LYS A 420 23.41 16.26 15.77
N LEU A 421 22.47 15.73 14.97
CA LEU A 421 22.44 15.91 13.52
C LEU A 421 21.55 17.07 13.07
N PHE A 422 20.72 17.61 13.95
CA PHE A 422 19.74 18.63 13.60
C PHE A 422 20.39 19.94 13.15
N ARG A 423 20.16 20.28 11.88
CA ARG A 423 20.60 21.50 11.21
C ARG A 423 19.41 22.10 10.47
N PRO A 424 18.74 23.14 11.02
CA PRO A 424 17.58 23.77 10.39
C PRO A 424 17.87 24.20 8.94
N GLY A 425 16.98 23.88 8.02
CA GLY A 425 17.08 24.27 6.61
C GLY A 425 18.17 23.60 5.79
N GLN A 426 19.08 22.84 6.39
CA GLN A 426 20.20 22.23 5.68
C GLN A 426 19.83 20.85 5.14
N LEU A 427 19.94 20.64 3.82
CA LEU A 427 19.80 19.34 3.18
C LEU A 427 21.01 18.43 3.48
N PRO A 428 20.82 17.09 3.62
CA PRO A 428 21.93 16.15 3.82
C PRO A 428 22.77 15.91 2.55
N VAL A 429 22.21 16.24 1.38
CA VAL A 429 22.85 16.12 0.07
C VAL A 429 22.61 17.39 -0.74
N PRO A 430 23.43 17.69 -1.78
CA PRO A 430 23.16 18.80 -2.72
C PRO A 430 21.80 18.66 -3.42
N SER A 431 21.13 19.78 -3.71
CA SER A 431 19.82 19.80 -4.39
C SER A 431 19.85 19.04 -5.72
N ALA A 432 20.91 19.12 -6.50
CA ALA A 432 21.03 18.36 -7.75
C ALA A 432 20.99 16.84 -7.51
N VAL A 433 21.64 16.34 -6.45
CA VAL A 433 21.60 14.93 -6.06
C VAL A 433 20.19 14.53 -5.60
N LEU A 434 19.53 15.40 -4.83
CA LEU A 434 18.15 15.18 -4.38
C LEU A 434 17.18 15.08 -5.58
N ARG A 435 17.26 16.03 -6.54
CA ARG A 435 16.38 16.05 -7.72
C ARG A 435 16.59 14.83 -8.61
N ARG A 436 17.83 14.45 -8.84
CA ARG A 436 18.18 13.22 -9.57
C ARG A 436 17.65 11.98 -8.88
N PHE A 437 17.78 11.88 -7.57
CA PHE A 437 17.21 10.78 -6.79
C PHE A 437 15.68 10.72 -6.92
N LEU A 438 14.98 11.86 -6.84
CA LEU A 438 13.53 11.91 -7.02
C LEU A 438 13.10 11.53 -8.44
N TYR A 439 13.89 11.91 -9.46
CA TYR A 439 13.68 11.45 -10.82
C TYR A 439 13.72 9.91 -10.90
N ARG A 440 14.78 9.29 -10.36
CA ARG A 440 14.93 7.82 -10.32
C ARG A 440 13.81 7.14 -9.53
N LEU A 441 13.44 7.69 -8.40
CA LEU A 441 12.33 7.17 -7.58
C LEU A 441 11.03 7.09 -8.40
N ARG A 442 10.81 7.98 -9.37
CA ARG A 442 9.61 8.04 -10.21
C ARG A 442 9.70 7.27 -11.52
N HIS A 443 10.88 6.99 -12.02
CA HIS A 443 11.09 6.34 -13.32
C HIS A 443 11.61 4.91 -13.21
N GLU A 444 12.22 4.54 -12.09
CA GLU A 444 12.81 3.22 -11.89
C GLU A 444 12.07 2.39 -10.83
N TYR A 445 11.62 3.06 -9.74
CA TYR A 445 11.00 2.37 -8.62
C TYR A 445 9.47 2.44 -8.65
N ALA A 446 8.89 3.54 -9.08
CA ALA A 446 7.44 3.76 -9.05
C ALA A 446 6.93 4.37 -10.36
N VAL A 447 5.63 4.22 -10.61
CA VAL A 447 4.95 4.79 -11.77
C VAL A 447 3.61 5.39 -11.35
N ASP A 448 3.22 6.49 -11.98
CA ASP A 448 1.91 7.12 -11.82
C ASP A 448 0.96 6.60 -12.92
N VAL A 449 -0.10 5.89 -12.53
CA VAL A 449 -1.06 5.29 -13.48
C VAL A 449 -2.07 6.28 -14.05
N THR A 450 -1.98 7.57 -13.70
CA THR A 450 -2.80 8.62 -14.37
C THR A 450 -2.31 8.89 -15.79
N ASP A 451 -1.01 8.71 -16.06
CA ASP A 451 -0.46 8.63 -17.41
C ASP A 451 -0.44 7.15 -17.85
N GLN A 452 -1.54 6.71 -18.44
CA GLN A 452 -1.71 5.29 -18.80
C GLN A 452 -0.67 4.82 -19.83
N ALA A 453 -0.25 5.66 -20.77
CA ALA A 453 0.72 5.27 -21.80
C ALA A 453 2.11 5.03 -21.19
N ALA A 454 2.60 5.96 -20.39
CA ALA A 454 3.87 5.81 -19.67
C ALA A 454 3.81 4.66 -18.67
N ALA A 455 2.68 4.49 -17.98
CA ALA A 455 2.48 3.41 -17.02
C ALA A 455 2.48 2.03 -17.70
N SER A 456 1.79 1.86 -18.83
CA SER A 456 1.83 0.62 -19.63
C SER A 456 3.27 0.26 -20.03
N ALA A 457 4.01 1.22 -20.57
CA ALA A 457 5.41 1.00 -20.97
C ALA A 457 6.29 0.59 -19.79
N PHE A 458 6.15 1.27 -18.64
CA PHE A 458 6.86 0.95 -17.41
C PHE A 458 6.52 -0.46 -16.91
N ILE A 459 5.23 -0.79 -16.79
CA ILE A 459 4.77 -2.08 -16.27
C ILE A 459 5.26 -3.22 -17.15
N ARG A 460 5.13 -3.09 -18.48
CA ARG A 460 5.61 -4.08 -19.45
C ARG A 460 7.12 -4.32 -19.30
N ARG A 461 7.92 -3.26 -19.24
CA ARG A 461 9.36 -3.35 -18.99
C ARG A 461 9.66 -4.10 -17.70
N ARG A 462 9.04 -3.72 -16.57
CA ARG A 462 9.28 -4.35 -15.26
C ARG A 462 8.90 -5.84 -15.23
N VAL A 463 7.82 -6.22 -15.91
CA VAL A 463 7.41 -7.63 -16.04
C VAL A 463 8.43 -8.42 -16.85
N LEU A 464 8.88 -7.89 -17.99
CA LEU A 464 9.86 -8.55 -18.85
C LEU A 464 11.21 -8.71 -18.15
N GLU A 465 11.72 -7.66 -17.52
CA GLU A 465 12.94 -7.72 -16.70
C GLU A 465 12.82 -8.78 -15.60
N HIS A 466 11.68 -8.83 -14.91
CA HIS A 466 11.43 -9.78 -13.83
C HIS A 466 11.42 -11.23 -14.34
N VAL A 467 10.81 -11.50 -15.47
CA VAL A 467 10.77 -12.85 -16.07
C VAL A 467 12.15 -13.24 -16.61
N SER A 468 12.83 -12.36 -17.34
CA SER A 468 14.15 -12.64 -17.95
C SER A 468 15.24 -12.90 -16.90
N ALA A 469 15.21 -12.21 -15.76
CA ALA A 469 16.17 -12.43 -14.67
C ALA A 469 16.12 -13.86 -14.05
N GLY A 470 15.12 -14.68 -14.39
CA GLY A 470 15.00 -16.07 -13.96
C GLY A 470 15.43 -17.09 -14.99
N GLN A 471 15.67 -16.65 -16.20
CA GLN A 471 16.22 -17.50 -17.23
C GLN A 471 17.75 -17.40 -17.14
N SER A 472 18.40 -18.27 -16.36
CA SER A 472 19.80 -18.58 -16.63
C SER A 472 19.82 -19.11 -18.05
N PHE A 473 20.37 -18.34 -18.97
CA PHE A 473 20.80 -18.85 -20.27
C PHE A 473 21.89 -19.88 -19.99
N ASP A 474 21.54 -21.13 -19.81
CA ASP A 474 22.41 -22.20 -20.18
C ASP A 474 22.46 -22.13 -21.71
N ALA A 475 23.45 -21.38 -22.18
CA ALA A 475 23.82 -21.41 -23.59
C ALA A 475 24.27 -22.84 -23.91
N PRO A 476 23.84 -23.38 -25.07
CA PRO A 476 24.22 -24.71 -25.50
C PRO A 476 25.73 -24.88 -25.69
#